data_efa39ec264dc498b93d222f48057c6c3
#
_entry.id   efa39ec264dc498b93d222f48057c6c3
#
_cell.length_a   1.000
_cell.length_b   1.000
_cell.length_c   1.000
_cell.angle_alpha   90.00
_cell.angle_beta   90.00
_cell.angle_gamma   90.00
#
_symmetry.space_group_name_H-M   'P 1'
#
loop_
_entity.id
_entity.type
_entity.pdbx_description
1 polymer ?
#
loop_
_entity_poly.entity_id
_entity_poly.type
_entity_poly.pdbx_seq_one_letter_code
_entity_poly.pdbx_strand_id
1 'polypeptide(L)'
;YVVVREIADSAQPPQTAAKASWVPDFLRLGQRDDPAVVAYAGMWLMIDEAHVTSVAVRPAWRGRGLGHLLMWAMFDLGAAAGARWLTLEVRPTNTVARAMYAGLGFREAGIRPRYYTDNGEDAVIMWSEEIGSEAHDKRLHAMVASLSERFAWEASW
;
A
#
# COMPACT_ATOMS: atom_id res chain seq x y z
N TYR A 1 6.52 -1.91 -5.79
CA TYR A 1 6.56 -1.35 -4.43
C TYR A 1 6.40 0.16 -4.49
N VAL A 2 5.68 0.70 -3.52
CA VAL A 2 5.56 2.15 -3.26
C VAL A 2 6.16 2.43 -1.89
N VAL A 3 6.89 3.53 -1.78
CA VAL A 3 7.53 3.95 -0.53
C VAL A 3 7.20 5.41 -0.28
N VAL A 4 6.73 5.71 0.92
CA VAL A 4 6.53 7.08 1.41
C VAL A 4 7.70 7.45 2.31
N ARG A 5 8.36 8.57 1.99
CA ARG A 5 9.48 9.09 2.77
C ARG A 5 9.11 10.41 3.42
N GLU A 6 9.63 10.65 4.60
CA GLU A 6 9.67 11.98 5.20
C GLU A 6 10.69 12.83 4.45
N ILE A 7 10.27 13.97 3.92
CA ILE A 7 11.19 14.96 3.37
C ILE A 7 11.54 15.89 4.54
N ALA A 8 12.74 15.75 5.07
CA ALA A 8 13.27 16.73 6.02
C ALA A 8 13.47 18.05 5.27
N ASP A 9 12.88 19.12 5.80
CA ASP A 9 12.98 20.47 5.24
C ASP A 9 14.40 21.02 5.53
N SER A 10 15.38 20.54 4.80
CA SER A 10 16.72 21.17 4.68
C SER A 10 17.52 20.58 3.53
N ALA A 11 17.59 21.35 2.45
CA ALA A 11 18.73 21.51 1.57
C ALA A 11 19.82 20.43 1.62
N GLN A 12 19.78 19.47 0.73
CA GLN A 12 20.82 19.00 -0.18
C GLN A 12 20.44 17.62 -0.72
N PRO A 13 20.40 17.42 -2.05
CA PRO A 13 20.33 16.06 -2.57
C PRO A 13 21.57 15.29 -2.11
N PRO A 14 21.48 14.02 -1.72
CA PRO A 14 22.63 13.24 -1.34
C PRO A 14 23.55 13.13 -2.57
N GLN A 15 24.69 13.81 -2.53
CA GLN A 15 25.80 13.56 -3.43
C GLN A 15 26.42 12.23 -3.04
N THR A 16 26.02 11.16 -3.71
CA THR A 16 26.96 10.08 -4.07
C THR A 16 26.30 9.18 -5.10
N ALA A 17 26.62 9.45 -6.34
CA ALA A 17 26.59 8.43 -7.38
C ALA A 17 27.65 7.38 -7.03
N ALA A 18 27.29 6.31 -6.38
CA ALA A 18 28.14 5.14 -6.20
C ALA A 18 27.59 4.01 -7.07
N LYS A 19 28.33 3.76 -8.15
CA LYS A 19 28.42 2.55 -8.99
C LYS A 19 27.18 1.63 -9.02
N ALA A 20 26.57 1.62 -10.19
CA ALA A 20 25.51 0.72 -10.62
C ALA A 20 25.86 -0.75 -10.29
N SER A 21 25.28 -1.27 -9.25
CA SER A 21 24.98 -2.67 -9.12
C SER A 21 23.51 -2.81 -9.55
N TRP A 22 23.24 -3.65 -10.53
CA TRP A 22 21.95 -3.91 -11.16
C TRP A 22 20.88 -4.48 -10.21
N VAL A 23 21.16 -4.54 -8.92
CA VAL A 23 20.21 -4.94 -7.88
C VAL A 23 19.27 -3.78 -7.64
N PRO A 24 17.98 -3.90 -8.00
CA PRO A 24 17.00 -2.85 -7.73
C PRO A 24 17.01 -2.45 -6.27
N ASP A 25 16.94 -1.15 -5.98
CA ASP A 25 17.01 -0.60 -4.61
C ASP A 25 15.94 -1.20 -3.65
N PHE A 26 14.83 -1.72 -4.17
CA PHE A 26 13.81 -2.37 -3.36
C PHE A 26 14.28 -3.69 -2.72
N LEU A 27 15.26 -4.40 -3.29
CA LEU A 27 15.86 -5.59 -2.66
C LEU A 27 16.81 -5.23 -1.53
N ARG A 28 17.21 -3.96 -1.41
CA ARG A 28 18.03 -3.45 -0.31
C ARG A 28 17.20 -3.01 0.91
N LEU A 29 15.88 -2.92 0.78
CA LEU A 29 14.97 -2.50 1.86
C LEU A 29 14.92 -3.48 3.04
N GLY A 30 15.46 -4.69 2.90
CA GLY A 30 15.56 -5.68 3.98
C GLY A 30 16.77 -5.53 4.89
N GLN A 31 17.72 -4.62 4.62
CA GLN A 31 19.01 -4.59 5.32
C GLN A 31 19.38 -3.27 6.03
N ARG A 32 18.59 -2.21 5.90
CA ARG A 32 18.79 -0.98 6.70
C ARG A 32 17.43 -0.33 6.97
N ASP A 33 17.14 -0.09 8.25
CA ASP A 33 16.10 0.86 8.65
C ASP A 33 16.48 2.25 8.12
N ASP A 34 16.00 2.58 6.91
CA ASP A 34 16.09 3.96 6.42
C ASP A 34 15.12 4.80 7.27
N PRO A 35 15.61 5.69 8.13
CA PRO A 35 14.77 6.47 9.02
C PRO A 35 13.81 7.39 8.24
N ALA A 36 14.10 7.71 6.99
CA ALA A 36 13.25 8.51 6.13
C ALA A 36 12.04 7.74 5.59
N VAL A 37 12.08 6.40 5.54
CA VAL A 37 10.95 5.58 5.10
C VAL A 37 9.93 5.48 6.21
N VAL A 38 8.76 6.07 6.05
CA VAL A 38 7.68 6.09 7.05
C VAL A 38 6.55 5.12 6.74
N ALA A 39 6.38 4.75 5.47
CA ALA A 39 5.40 3.79 5.05
C ALA A 39 5.79 3.13 3.71
N TYR A 40 5.33 1.91 3.46
CA TYR A 40 5.51 1.22 2.19
C TYR A 40 4.37 0.25 1.91
N ALA A 41 4.17 -0.07 0.63
CA ALA A 41 3.31 -1.14 0.17
C ALA A 41 3.94 -1.88 -1.02
N GLY A 42 3.58 -3.14 -1.18
CA GLY A 42 4.02 -3.95 -2.30
C GLY A 42 2.91 -4.86 -2.80
N MET A 43 2.96 -5.20 -4.09
CA MET A 43 2.03 -6.13 -4.71
C MET A 43 2.72 -6.99 -5.77
N TRP A 44 2.12 -8.11 -6.11
CA TRP A 44 2.42 -8.91 -7.28
C TRP A 44 1.28 -8.81 -8.27
N LEU A 45 1.63 -8.84 -9.54
CA LEU A 45 0.66 -8.85 -10.64
C LEU A 45 0.51 -10.29 -11.15
N MET A 46 -0.73 -10.76 -11.24
CA MET A 46 -1.09 -12.08 -11.74
C MET A 46 -2.23 -11.92 -12.73
N ILE A 47 -1.94 -12.03 -14.03
CA ILE A 47 -2.91 -11.91 -15.14
C ILE A 47 -3.75 -10.61 -14.99
N ASP A 48 -4.90 -10.68 -14.34
CA ASP A 48 -5.87 -9.58 -14.13
C ASP A 48 -6.10 -9.25 -12.65
N GLU A 49 -5.24 -9.76 -11.78
CA GLU A 49 -5.28 -9.56 -10.32
C GLU A 49 -3.98 -8.92 -9.83
N ALA A 50 -4.09 -7.89 -9.01
CA ALA A 50 -2.98 -7.31 -8.26
C ALA A 50 -3.07 -7.75 -6.78
N HIS A 51 -2.18 -8.65 -6.38
CA HIS A 51 -2.13 -9.19 -5.04
C HIS A 51 -1.24 -8.35 -4.13
N VAL A 52 -1.85 -7.63 -3.18
CA VAL A 52 -1.13 -6.78 -2.22
C VAL A 52 -0.48 -7.68 -1.15
N THR A 53 0.85 -7.72 -1.17
CA THR A 53 1.64 -8.60 -0.29
C THR A 53 2.02 -7.96 1.03
N SER A 54 2.09 -6.63 1.06
CA SER A 54 2.49 -5.88 2.26
C SER A 54 1.94 -4.46 2.24
N VAL A 55 1.47 -3.99 3.39
CA VAL A 55 1.17 -2.58 3.66
C VAL A 55 1.67 -2.29 5.07
N ALA A 56 2.60 -1.39 5.21
CA ALA A 56 3.18 -1.05 6.50
C ALA A 56 3.30 0.46 6.68
N VAL A 57 2.96 0.91 7.89
CA VAL A 57 3.11 2.31 8.33
C VAL A 57 3.80 2.30 9.69
N ARG A 58 4.88 3.06 9.83
CA ARG A 58 5.58 3.22 11.12
C ARG A 58 4.60 3.64 12.21
N PRO A 59 4.72 3.10 13.44
CA PRO A 59 3.77 3.39 14.54
C PRO A 59 3.55 4.89 14.77
N ALA A 60 4.61 5.69 14.80
CA ALA A 60 4.55 7.15 15.00
C ALA A 60 3.81 7.91 13.88
N TRP A 61 3.59 7.26 12.72
CA TRP A 61 2.97 7.85 11.53
C TRP A 61 1.57 7.31 11.24
N ARG A 62 1.07 6.38 12.07
CA ARG A 62 -0.28 5.84 11.95
C ARG A 62 -1.34 6.90 12.25
N GLY A 63 -2.56 6.67 11.78
CA GLY A 63 -3.67 7.61 11.96
C GLY A 63 -3.62 8.87 11.10
N ARG A 64 -2.58 9.05 10.30
CA ARG A 64 -2.38 10.23 9.43
C ARG A 64 -2.86 10.05 8.00
N GLY A 65 -3.48 8.92 7.64
CA GLY A 65 -3.97 8.65 6.29
C GLY A 65 -2.99 7.92 5.37
N LEU A 66 -1.75 7.63 5.81
CA LEU A 66 -0.73 6.99 4.96
C LEU A 66 -1.15 5.61 4.45
N GLY A 67 -1.92 4.84 5.23
CA GLY A 67 -2.47 3.56 4.76
C GLY A 67 -3.41 3.74 3.56
N HIS A 68 -4.26 4.75 3.58
CA HIS A 68 -5.14 5.08 2.46
C HIS A 68 -4.34 5.55 1.23
N LEU A 69 -3.33 6.39 1.44
CA LEU A 69 -2.43 6.86 0.37
C LEU A 69 -1.72 5.69 -0.31
N LEU A 70 -1.19 4.74 0.47
CA LEU A 70 -0.58 3.53 -0.07
C LEU A 70 -1.57 2.69 -0.87
N MET A 71 -2.79 2.50 -0.37
CA MET A 71 -3.81 1.74 -1.08
C MET A 71 -4.27 2.43 -2.36
N TRP A 72 -4.38 3.77 -2.35
CA TRP A 72 -4.61 4.53 -3.57
C TRP A 72 -3.54 4.24 -4.63
N ALA A 73 -2.26 4.31 -4.25
CA ALA A 73 -1.16 4.01 -5.16
C ALA A 73 -1.18 2.54 -5.65
N MET A 74 -1.62 1.59 -4.81
CA MET A 74 -1.79 0.19 -5.24
C MET A 74 -2.90 0.06 -6.28
N PHE A 75 -4.03 0.75 -6.12
CA PHE A 75 -5.10 0.77 -7.12
C PHE A 75 -4.62 1.39 -8.43
N ASP A 76 -3.96 2.54 -8.38
CA ASP A 76 -3.45 3.24 -9.56
C ASP A 76 -2.45 2.38 -10.34
N LEU A 77 -1.46 1.82 -9.66
CA LEU A 77 -0.47 0.93 -10.28
C LEU A 77 -1.10 -0.38 -10.78
N GLY A 78 -2.06 -0.95 -10.05
CA GLY A 78 -2.79 -2.13 -10.49
C GLY A 78 -3.58 -1.87 -11.78
N ALA A 79 -4.32 -0.76 -11.82
CA ALA A 79 -5.05 -0.31 -13.00
C ALA A 79 -4.13 -0.09 -14.21
N ALA A 80 -3.02 0.63 -14.02
CA ALA A 80 -2.03 0.86 -15.06
C ALA A 80 -1.41 -0.43 -15.61
N ALA A 81 -1.34 -1.47 -14.79
CA ALA A 81 -0.85 -2.80 -15.16
C ALA A 81 -1.94 -3.73 -15.73
N GLY A 82 -3.18 -3.27 -15.86
CA GLY A 82 -4.30 -4.03 -16.40
C GLY A 82 -5.01 -4.95 -15.39
N ALA A 83 -4.74 -4.81 -14.11
CA ALA A 83 -5.47 -5.57 -13.10
C ALA A 83 -6.93 -5.11 -13.00
N ARG A 84 -7.83 -6.06 -12.83
CA ARG A 84 -9.26 -5.81 -12.62
C ARG A 84 -9.63 -5.75 -11.15
N TRP A 85 -8.86 -6.41 -10.30
CA TRP A 85 -9.09 -6.47 -8.85
C TRP A 85 -7.79 -6.34 -8.07
N LEU A 86 -7.88 -5.77 -6.86
CA LEU A 86 -6.88 -5.93 -5.83
C LEU A 86 -7.34 -7.02 -4.85
N THR A 87 -6.39 -7.85 -4.42
CA THR A 87 -6.60 -8.87 -3.40
C THR A 87 -5.56 -8.73 -2.29
N LEU A 88 -5.89 -9.22 -1.11
CA LEU A 88 -4.96 -9.22 0.02
C LEU A 88 -5.36 -10.25 1.07
N GLU A 89 -4.40 -10.60 1.94
CA GLU A 89 -4.64 -11.29 3.20
C GLU A 89 -4.43 -10.34 4.37
N VAL A 90 -5.31 -10.42 5.36
CA VAL A 90 -5.22 -9.62 6.58
C VAL A 90 -5.53 -10.46 7.81
N ARG A 91 -4.83 -10.23 8.93
CA ARG A 91 -5.12 -10.90 10.20
C ARG A 91 -6.54 -10.58 10.66
N PRO A 92 -7.33 -11.57 11.11
CA PRO A 92 -8.64 -11.33 11.72
C PRO A 92 -8.58 -10.33 12.87
N THR A 93 -7.50 -10.37 13.64
CA THR A 93 -7.24 -9.48 14.78
C THR A 93 -6.88 -8.05 14.39
N ASN A 94 -6.45 -7.80 13.15
CA ASN A 94 -6.15 -6.45 12.65
C ASN A 94 -7.41 -5.69 12.22
N THR A 95 -8.26 -5.39 13.20
CA THR A 95 -9.56 -4.73 12.97
C THR A 95 -9.44 -3.37 12.30
N VAL A 96 -8.37 -2.63 12.58
CA VAL A 96 -8.11 -1.30 11.99
C VAL A 96 -7.88 -1.42 10.48
N ALA A 97 -7.01 -2.35 10.06
CA ALA A 97 -6.75 -2.56 8.64
C ALA A 97 -7.99 -3.11 7.92
N ARG A 98 -8.70 -4.08 8.52
CA ARG A 98 -9.94 -4.63 7.95
C ARG A 98 -11.00 -3.54 7.74
N ALA A 99 -11.20 -2.65 8.72
CA ALA A 99 -12.12 -1.52 8.59
C ALA A 99 -11.69 -0.56 7.46
N MET A 100 -10.39 -0.27 7.35
CA MET A 100 -9.84 0.53 6.26
C MET A 100 -10.12 -0.12 4.89
N TYR A 101 -9.81 -1.40 4.72
CA TYR A 101 -10.05 -2.12 3.47
C TYR A 101 -11.55 -2.20 3.12
N ALA A 102 -12.41 -2.47 4.10
CA ALA A 102 -13.86 -2.46 3.90
C ALA A 102 -14.37 -1.08 3.43
N GLY A 103 -13.84 0.01 4.01
CA GLY A 103 -14.12 1.38 3.57
C GLY A 103 -13.68 1.66 2.13
N LEU A 104 -12.64 0.99 1.65
CA LEU A 104 -12.14 1.06 0.28
C LEU A 104 -12.86 0.10 -0.70
N GLY A 105 -13.92 -0.57 -0.25
CA GLY A 105 -14.72 -1.46 -1.10
C GLY A 105 -14.24 -2.91 -1.14
N PHE A 106 -13.28 -3.29 -0.30
CA PHE A 106 -12.91 -4.69 -0.16
C PHE A 106 -13.98 -5.46 0.60
N ARG A 107 -14.20 -6.70 0.17
CA ARG A 107 -15.12 -7.66 0.80
C ARG A 107 -14.37 -8.93 1.18
N GLU A 108 -14.77 -9.53 2.27
CA GLU A 108 -14.23 -10.82 2.68
C GLU A 108 -14.70 -11.92 1.70
N ALA A 109 -13.75 -12.68 1.18
CA ALA A 109 -13.97 -13.72 0.18
C ALA A 109 -13.66 -15.13 0.71
N GLY A 110 -12.98 -15.22 1.86
CA GLY A 110 -12.64 -16.51 2.46
C GLY A 110 -11.65 -16.39 3.60
N ILE A 111 -11.26 -17.54 4.12
CA ILE A 111 -10.27 -17.67 5.19
C ILE A 111 -9.17 -18.62 4.71
N ARG A 112 -7.93 -18.27 4.96
CA ARG A 112 -6.77 -19.12 4.75
C ARG A 112 -6.26 -19.58 6.11
N PRO A 113 -6.50 -20.85 6.49
CA PRO A 113 -6.13 -21.35 7.81
C PRO A 113 -4.61 -21.34 8.05
N ARG A 114 -4.19 -20.98 9.25
CA ARG A 114 -2.81 -20.98 9.72
C ARG A 114 -1.83 -20.30 8.76
N TYR A 115 -2.25 -19.20 8.18
CA TYR A 115 -1.47 -18.45 7.19
C TYR A 115 -0.24 -17.78 7.79
N TYR A 116 -0.39 -17.18 8.97
CA TYR A 116 0.70 -16.48 9.65
C TYR A 116 1.54 -17.46 10.47
N THR A 117 2.77 -17.68 10.04
CA THR A 117 3.67 -18.70 10.60
C THR A 117 4.22 -18.35 11.97
N ASP A 118 4.19 -17.07 12.36
CA ASP A 118 4.69 -16.59 13.64
C ASP A 118 3.82 -17.01 14.84
N ASN A 119 2.51 -17.13 14.64
CA ASN A 119 1.56 -17.50 15.70
C ASN A 119 0.47 -18.48 15.26
N GLY A 120 0.49 -18.93 14.01
CA GLY A 120 -0.52 -19.83 13.45
C GLY A 120 -1.89 -19.19 13.22
N GLU A 121 -1.99 -17.86 13.23
CA GLU A 121 -3.24 -17.16 12.98
C GLU A 121 -3.71 -17.35 11.54
N ASP A 122 -5.02 -17.45 11.36
CA ASP A 122 -5.63 -17.48 10.03
C ASP A 122 -5.50 -16.13 9.34
N ALA A 123 -5.69 -16.10 8.02
CA ALA A 123 -5.86 -14.85 7.28
C ALA A 123 -7.28 -14.76 6.71
N VAL A 124 -7.85 -13.56 6.78
CA VAL A 124 -9.04 -13.20 6.01
C VAL A 124 -8.58 -12.78 4.63
N ILE A 125 -9.08 -13.44 3.59
CA ILE A 125 -8.86 -13.07 2.20
C ILE A 125 -9.87 -11.98 1.85
N MET A 126 -9.40 -10.87 1.30
CA MET A 126 -10.27 -9.77 0.87
C MET A 126 -10.03 -9.43 -0.59
N TRP A 127 -11.11 -9.15 -1.31
CA TRP A 127 -11.13 -8.73 -2.71
C TRP A 127 -11.76 -7.35 -2.83
N SER A 128 -11.17 -6.48 -3.64
CA SER A 128 -11.73 -5.17 -3.96
C SER A 128 -12.99 -5.30 -4.84
N GLU A 129 -13.74 -4.22 -4.96
CA GLU A 129 -14.61 -4.01 -6.12
C GLU A 129 -13.77 -3.99 -7.39
N GLU A 130 -14.40 -4.27 -8.55
CA GLU A 130 -13.72 -4.21 -9.84
C GLU A 130 -13.21 -2.79 -10.10
N ILE A 131 -11.91 -2.68 -10.42
CA ILE A 131 -11.24 -1.41 -10.72
C ILE A 131 -11.89 -0.79 -11.95
N GLY A 132 -12.22 0.51 -11.88
CA GLY A 132 -12.93 1.21 -12.94
C GLY A 132 -14.45 0.98 -12.95
N SER A 133 -15.01 0.23 -11.98
CA SER A 133 -16.45 0.22 -11.77
C SER A 133 -16.93 1.54 -11.17
N GLU A 134 -18.18 1.91 -11.41
CA GLU A 134 -18.78 3.14 -10.86
C GLU A 134 -18.64 3.22 -9.33
N ALA A 135 -18.84 2.09 -8.64
CA ALA A 135 -18.73 2.01 -7.19
C ALA A 135 -17.29 2.23 -6.73
N HIS A 136 -16.31 1.62 -7.42
CA HIS A 136 -14.89 1.82 -7.15
C HIS A 136 -14.48 3.27 -7.36
N ASP A 137 -14.82 3.86 -8.51
CA ASP A 137 -14.43 5.23 -8.87
C ASP A 137 -14.99 6.25 -7.87
N LYS A 138 -16.25 6.08 -7.47
CA LYS A 138 -16.88 6.93 -6.45
C LYS A 138 -16.12 6.87 -5.11
N ARG A 139 -15.72 5.67 -4.67
CA ARG A 139 -14.95 5.49 -3.42
C ARG A 139 -13.56 6.09 -3.54
N LEU A 140 -12.88 5.85 -4.66
CA LEU A 140 -11.55 6.34 -4.92
C LEU A 140 -11.52 7.88 -4.92
N HIS A 141 -12.48 8.53 -5.61
CA HIS A 141 -12.61 9.99 -5.60
C HIS A 141 -12.86 10.55 -4.19
N ALA A 142 -13.74 9.93 -3.41
CA ALA A 142 -14.01 10.36 -2.03
C ALA A 142 -12.75 10.23 -1.14
N MET A 143 -11.99 9.15 -1.32
CA MET A 143 -10.73 8.94 -0.61
C MET A 143 -9.70 9.99 -0.99
N VAL A 144 -9.50 10.25 -2.29
CA VAL A 144 -8.54 11.25 -2.79
C VAL A 144 -8.89 12.64 -2.27
N ALA A 145 -10.17 13.02 -2.28
CA ALA A 145 -10.64 14.30 -1.72
C ALA A 145 -10.26 14.42 -0.24
N SER A 146 -10.51 13.37 0.56
CA SER A 146 -10.13 13.34 1.98
C SER A 146 -8.62 13.37 2.22
N LEU A 147 -7.83 12.78 1.33
CA LEU A 147 -6.37 12.81 1.43
C LEU A 147 -5.82 14.19 1.04
N SER A 148 -6.35 14.83 0.02
CA SER A 148 -5.92 16.17 -0.41
C SER A 148 -6.17 17.26 0.65
N GLU A 149 -7.19 17.10 1.49
CA GLU A 149 -7.41 17.97 2.64
C GLU A 149 -6.37 17.78 3.75
N ARG A 150 -5.77 16.58 3.85
CA ARG A 150 -4.80 16.22 4.90
C ARG A 150 -3.36 16.42 4.50
N PHE A 151 -3.07 16.24 3.23
CA PHE A 151 -1.73 16.35 2.67
C PHE A 151 -1.73 17.45 1.61
N ALA A 152 -1.01 18.56 1.86
CA ALA A 152 -0.66 19.50 0.81
C ALA A 152 0.40 18.82 -0.06
N TRP A 153 -0.02 18.08 -1.09
CA TRP A 153 0.88 17.41 -2.02
C TRP A 153 0.68 17.91 -3.44
N GLU A 154 1.76 18.23 -4.08
CA GLU A 154 1.80 18.40 -5.52
C GLU A 154 2.13 17.06 -6.14
N ALA A 155 1.18 16.46 -6.86
CA ALA A 155 1.45 15.31 -7.69
C ALA A 155 2.19 15.79 -8.94
N SER A 156 3.50 15.58 -8.99
CA SER A 156 4.28 15.70 -10.23
C SER A 156 4.47 14.31 -10.81
N TRP A 157 3.82 14.05 -11.93
CA TRP A 157 4.00 12.86 -12.77
C TRP A 157 5.09 13.09 -13.82
#